data_c2d6ab25eed4c387553d8f4deecd433a
#
_entry.id   c2d6ab25eed4c387553d8f4deecd433a
#
_cell.length_a   1.000
_cell.length_b   1.000
_cell.length_c   1.000
_cell.angle_alpha   90.00
_cell.angle_beta   90.00
_cell.angle_gamma   90.00
#
_symmetry.space_group_name_H-M   'P 1'
#
loop_
_entity.id
_entity.type
_entity.pdbx_description
1 polymer ?
#
loop_
_entity_poly.entity_id
_entity_poly.type
_entity_poly.pdbx_seq_one_letter_code
_entity_poly.pdbx_strand_id
1 'polypeptide(L)'
;RIPVAQSNLNSAVYEPSTGKVIIVSGRRADRSTLFEFDPKQERITGAHELAVKKIDPLLVKGDGSFFLPMRDEGKVARYSASTFALLDTWQFADCPKPSALAQDVTRQRLFVACRGESPVLIVADRETGEVKAKLPITRDVNAVAYDDQHRRLLIPSGVDANLTLVDQQDADHYAVRASVSTLPMAYNMAFDPASQRVFLPAMDFTQPAPTKTEAKPDPLFHANTFSVTTYGP
;
A
#
# COMPACT_ATOMS: atom_id res chain seq x y z
N ARG A 1 -3.95 13.71 21.95
CA ARG A 1 -2.95 12.64 21.75
C ARG A 1 -3.53 11.33 22.24
N ILE A 2 -3.55 10.30 21.40
CA ILE A 2 -4.11 8.99 21.74
C ILE A 2 -2.95 8.01 21.88
N PRO A 3 -2.76 7.40 23.06
CA PRO A 3 -1.70 6.40 23.24
C PRO A 3 -2.05 5.11 22.51
N VAL A 4 -1.09 4.55 21.80
CA VAL A 4 -1.15 3.22 21.18
C VAL A 4 -0.08 2.36 21.82
N ALA A 5 -0.43 1.15 22.24
CA ALA A 5 0.45 0.26 23.01
C ALA A 5 1.71 -0.19 22.25
N GLN A 6 1.76 0.02 20.95
CA GLN A 6 2.87 -0.42 20.09
C GLN A 6 3.36 0.72 19.19
N SER A 7 4.64 0.67 18.84
CA SER A 7 5.27 1.55 17.85
C SER A 7 5.19 0.96 16.44
N ASN A 8 5.77 1.69 15.46
CA ASN A 8 5.83 1.30 14.06
C ASN A 8 4.45 1.22 13.39
N LEU A 9 3.64 2.25 13.64
CA LEU A 9 2.37 2.44 12.96
C LEU A 9 2.64 2.73 11.48
N ASN A 10 1.97 1.98 10.61
CA ASN A 10 2.19 2.01 9.16
C ASN A 10 1.08 2.76 8.42
N SER A 11 -0.17 2.52 8.81
CA SER A 11 -1.31 3.21 8.22
C SER A 11 -2.49 3.28 9.19
N ALA A 12 -3.42 4.17 8.87
CA ALA A 12 -4.71 4.29 9.55
C ALA A 12 -5.79 4.49 8.49
N VAL A 13 -6.80 3.63 8.47
CA VAL A 13 -7.85 3.63 7.44
C VAL A 13 -9.22 3.58 8.10
N TYR A 14 -10.11 4.50 7.69
CA TYR A 14 -11.49 4.50 8.17
C TYR A 14 -12.30 3.39 7.49
N GLU A 15 -13.00 2.59 8.29
CA GLU A 15 -13.90 1.52 7.85
C GLU A 15 -15.35 1.95 8.06
N PRO A 16 -16.09 2.28 6.98
CA PRO A 16 -17.40 2.90 7.10
C PRO A 16 -18.48 1.95 7.67
N SER A 17 -18.36 0.64 7.48
CA SER A 17 -19.37 -0.31 7.98
C SER A 17 -19.37 -0.43 9.51
N THR A 18 -18.22 -0.22 10.15
CA THR A 18 -18.05 -0.26 11.60
C THR A 18 -17.99 1.14 12.22
N GLY A 19 -17.74 2.17 11.42
CA GLY A 19 -17.51 3.54 11.88
C GLY A 19 -16.20 3.73 12.64
N LYS A 20 -15.26 2.78 12.53
CA LYS A 20 -13.96 2.78 13.22
C LYS A 20 -12.80 3.04 12.27
N VAL A 21 -11.66 3.41 12.83
CA VAL A 21 -10.38 3.48 12.12
C VAL A 21 -9.56 2.26 12.49
N ILE A 22 -9.11 1.52 11.49
CA ILE A 22 -8.19 0.40 11.67
C ILE A 22 -6.76 0.94 11.49
N ILE A 23 -5.94 0.79 12.54
CA ILE A 23 -4.55 1.24 12.54
C ILE A 23 -3.66 0.01 12.42
N VAL A 24 -2.78 0.03 11.42
CA VAL A 24 -1.85 -1.05 11.13
C VAL A 24 -0.53 -0.81 11.86
N SER A 25 -0.12 -1.74 12.72
CA SER A 25 1.22 -1.82 13.30
C SER A 25 1.91 -3.09 12.82
N GLY A 26 2.76 -2.95 11.84
CA GLY A 26 3.50 -4.06 11.23
C GLY A 26 5.00 -4.02 11.51
N ARG A 27 5.71 -5.03 11.02
CA ARG A 27 7.17 -5.15 11.14
C ARG A 27 7.65 -5.37 12.58
N ARG A 28 7.09 -6.35 13.25
CA ARG A 28 7.58 -6.89 14.52
C ARG A 28 8.44 -8.14 14.29
N ALA A 29 9.10 -8.60 15.32
CA ALA A 29 9.98 -9.79 15.21
C ALA A 29 9.22 -11.04 14.75
N ASP A 30 7.99 -11.22 15.22
CA ASP A 30 7.18 -12.43 15.01
C ASP A 30 5.70 -12.17 14.70
N ARG A 31 5.21 -10.94 14.89
CA ARG A 31 3.79 -10.59 14.77
C ARG A 31 3.56 -9.16 14.30
N SER A 32 2.35 -8.89 13.88
CA SER A 32 1.81 -7.56 13.60
C SER A 32 0.50 -7.38 14.35
N THR A 33 0.03 -6.14 14.51
CA THR A 33 -1.21 -5.85 15.23
C THR A 33 -2.08 -4.88 14.44
N LEU A 34 -3.37 -5.15 14.39
CA LEU A 34 -4.39 -4.22 13.94
C LEU A 34 -5.09 -3.64 15.17
N PHE A 35 -5.08 -2.32 15.33
CA PHE A 35 -5.81 -1.63 16.40
C PHE A 35 -7.10 -1.07 15.84
N GLU A 36 -8.17 -1.16 16.64
CA GLU A 36 -9.41 -0.44 16.38
C GLU A 36 -9.42 0.86 17.17
N PHE A 37 -9.55 1.98 16.49
CA PHE A 37 -9.79 3.28 17.08
C PHE A 37 -11.24 3.70 16.83
N ASP A 38 -11.95 4.02 17.88
CA ASP A 38 -13.31 4.57 17.81
C ASP A 38 -13.26 6.11 17.84
N PRO A 39 -13.58 6.80 16.72
CA PRO A 39 -13.56 8.25 16.67
C PRO A 39 -14.58 8.94 17.57
N LYS A 40 -15.68 8.26 17.91
CA LYS A 40 -16.72 8.81 18.81
C LYS A 40 -16.30 8.75 20.28
N GLN A 41 -15.55 7.71 20.65
CA GLN A 41 -15.03 7.51 21.99
C GLN A 41 -13.62 8.07 22.16
N GLU A 42 -12.98 8.49 21.06
CA GLU A 42 -11.60 9.01 21.00
C GLU A 42 -10.55 8.10 21.66
N ARG A 43 -10.73 6.77 21.54
CA ARG A 43 -9.83 5.77 22.15
C ARG A 43 -9.70 4.49 21.32
N ILE A 44 -8.63 3.74 21.61
CA ILE A 44 -8.47 2.37 21.10
C ILE A 44 -9.47 1.47 21.82
N THR A 45 -10.27 0.73 21.06
CA THR A 45 -11.32 -0.19 21.56
C THR A 45 -11.00 -1.65 21.35
N GLY A 46 -9.99 -1.97 20.51
CA GLY A 46 -9.58 -3.34 20.24
C GLY A 46 -8.15 -3.43 19.73
N ALA A 47 -7.55 -4.60 19.89
CA ALA A 47 -6.25 -4.95 19.34
C ALA A 47 -6.27 -6.42 18.89
N HIS A 48 -5.92 -6.68 17.63
CA HIS A 48 -5.97 -8.00 17.00
C HIS A 48 -4.56 -8.37 16.54
N GLU A 49 -3.96 -9.35 17.20
CA GLU A 49 -2.64 -9.83 16.85
C GLU A 49 -2.72 -10.83 15.69
N LEU A 50 -1.80 -10.66 14.73
CA LEU A 50 -1.62 -11.54 13.59
C LEU A 50 -0.23 -12.16 13.67
N ALA A 51 -0.12 -13.48 13.50
CA ALA A 51 1.16 -14.21 13.47
C ALA A 51 1.89 -13.99 12.13
N VAL A 52 2.05 -12.72 11.75
CA VAL A 52 2.68 -12.24 10.50
C VAL A 52 3.67 -11.16 10.87
N LYS A 53 4.90 -11.24 10.39
CA LYS A 53 5.98 -10.29 10.74
C LYS A 53 5.80 -8.92 10.09
N LYS A 54 5.37 -8.92 8.82
CA LYS A 54 5.25 -7.68 8.04
C LYS A 54 3.93 -7.65 7.31
N ILE A 55 3.10 -6.69 7.68
CA ILE A 55 1.91 -6.27 6.95
C ILE A 55 2.09 -4.84 6.46
N ASP A 56 1.45 -4.52 5.36
CA ASP A 56 1.45 -3.18 4.76
C ASP A 56 0.05 -2.54 4.84
N PRO A 57 -0.14 -1.30 4.39
CA PRO A 57 -1.42 -0.63 4.45
C PRO A 57 -2.56 -1.47 3.91
N LEU A 58 -3.63 -1.62 4.70
CA LEU A 58 -4.84 -2.32 4.29
C LEU A 58 -5.67 -1.50 3.30
N LEU A 59 -6.52 -2.19 2.54
CA LEU A 59 -7.51 -1.59 1.66
C LEU A 59 -8.91 -2.02 2.09
N VAL A 60 -9.76 -1.06 2.47
CA VAL A 60 -11.17 -1.31 2.74
C VAL A 60 -11.88 -1.71 1.46
N LYS A 61 -12.57 -2.88 1.48
CA LYS A 61 -13.27 -3.41 0.31
C LYS A 61 -14.61 -2.71 0.06
N GLY A 62 -15.27 -2.23 1.13
CA GLY A 62 -16.54 -1.51 1.06
C GLY A 62 -17.78 -2.38 1.31
N ASP A 63 -17.61 -3.64 1.66
CA ASP A 63 -18.67 -4.62 1.98
C ASP A 63 -18.61 -5.14 3.43
N GLY A 64 -17.94 -4.42 4.32
CA GLY A 64 -17.67 -4.86 5.69
C GLY A 64 -16.46 -5.78 5.80
N SER A 65 -15.61 -5.83 4.77
CA SER A 65 -14.33 -6.53 4.79
C SER A 65 -13.19 -5.63 4.30
N PHE A 66 -11.95 -6.06 4.53
CA PHE A 66 -10.75 -5.38 4.05
C PHE A 66 -9.71 -6.37 3.56
N PHE A 67 -8.88 -5.92 2.62
CA PHE A 67 -7.71 -6.64 2.13
C PHE A 67 -6.47 -6.21 2.91
N LEU A 68 -5.60 -7.16 3.23
CA LEU A 68 -4.37 -6.94 3.98
C LEU A 68 -3.18 -7.60 3.25
N PRO A 69 -2.21 -6.83 2.75
CA PRO A 69 -0.99 -7.41 2.18
C PRO A 69 -0.09 -7.95 3.28
N MET A 70 0.17 -9.25 3.26
CA MET A 70 1.09 -9.96 4.14
C MET A 70 2.43 -10.10 3.41
N ARG A 71 3.26 -9.05 3.46
CA ARG A 71 4.46 -8.93 2.64
C ARG A 71 5.42 -10.10 2.78
N ASP A 72 5.70 -10.54 4.01
CA ASP A 72 6.68 -11.59 4.25
C ASP A 72 6.16 -13.00 3.93
N GLU A 73 4.85 -13.13 3.75
CA GLU A 73 4.22 -14.40 3.37
C GLU A 73 3.88 -14.49 1.88
N GLY A 74 4.04 -13.40 1.13
CA GLY A 74 3.68 -13.35 -0.28
C GLY A 74 2.18 -13.49 -0.54
N LYS A 75 1.34 -13.03 0.39
CA LYS A 75 -0.11 -13.23 0.36
C LYS A 75 -0.87 -11.92 0.50
N VAL A 76 -2.08 -11.90 -0.03
CA VAL A 76 -3.11 -10.92 0.31
C VAL A 76 -4.25 -11.66 1.00
N ALA A 77 -4.56 -11.26 2.23
CA ALA A 77 -5.65 -11.83 2.99
C ALA A 77 -6.87 -10.91 2.98
N ARG A 78 -8.07 -11.49 3.04
CA ARG A 78 -9.31 -10.76 3.26
C ARG A 78 -9.84 -11.07 4.67
N TYR A 79 -10.15 -10.03 5.43
CA TYR A 79 -10.67 -10.10 6.79
C TYR A 79 -12.03 -9.45 6.90
N SER A 80 -12.87 -9.97 7.80
CA SER A 80 -14.08 -9.26 8.26
C SER A 80 -13.68 -8.03 9.07
N ALA A 81 -14.28 -6.87 8.77
CA ALA A 81 -14.00 -5.63 9.48
C ALA A 81 -14.63 -5.58 10.90
N SER A 82 -15.68 -6.36 11.14
CA SER A 82 -16.37 -6.38 12.43
C SER A 82 -15.80 -7.40 13.42
N THR A 83 -15.31 -8.55 12.92
CA THR A 83 -14.84 -9.66 13.76
C THR A 83 -13.33 -9.91 13.66
N PHE A 84 -12.65 -9.33 12.67
CA PHE A 84 -11.26 -9.62 12.30
C PHE A 84 -11.00 -11.10 11.98
N ALA A 85 -12.06 -11.85 11.65
CA ALA A 85 -11.93 -13.22 11.17
C ALA A 85 -11.35 -13.23 9.75
N LEU A 86 -10.42 -14.14 9.50
CA LEU A 86 -9.90 -14.41 8.16
C LEU A 86 -11.02 -15.00 7.29
N LEU A 87 -11.28 -14.41 6.14
CA LEU A 87 -12.29 -14.85 5.18
C LEU A 87 -11.67 -15.61 4.02
N ASP A 88 -10.61 -15.04 3.42
CA ASP A 88 -9.90 -15.62 2.28
C ASP A 88 -8.41 -15.27 2.33
N THR A 89 -7.62 -16.01 1.57
CA THR A 89 -6.20 -15.73 1.34
C THR A 89 -5.83 -16.06 -0.09
N TRP A 90 -5.17 -15.13 -0.77
CA TRP A 90 -4.68 -15.30 -2.13
C TRP A 90 -3.17 -15.20 -2.18
N GLN A 91 -2.56 -16.10 -2.93
CA GLN A 91 -1.14 -16.10 -3.20
C GLN A 91 -0.91 -16.01 -4.71
N PHE A 92 -0.13 -15.02 -5.12
CA PHE A 92 0.18 -14.78 -6.54
C PHE A 92 1.61 -15.23 -6.81
N ALA A 93 1.80 -16.14 -7.77
CA ALA A 93 3.10 -16.77 -8.05
C ALA A 93 4.21 -15.75 -8.33
N ASP A 94 3.89 -14.65 -9.04
CA ASP A 94 4.86 -13.62 -9.41
C ASP A 94 4.89 -12.43 -8.43
N CYS A 95 4.23 -12.56 -7.28
CA CYS A 95 4.15 -11.51 -6.26
C CYS A 95 4.71 -11.96 -4.91
N PRO A 96 6.02 -12.10 -4.77
CA PRO A 96 6.63 -12.58 -3.51
C PRO A 96 6.46 -11.59 -2.36
N LYS A 97 6.21 -10.31 -2.64
CA LYS A 97 6.12 -9.25 -1.62
C LYS A 97 5.02 -8.25 -1.97
N PRO A 98 3.73 -8.58 -1.78
CA PRO A 98 2.63 -7.62 -1.94
C PRO A 98 2.81 -6.47 -0.96
N SER A 99 2.71 -5.22 -1.43
CA SER A 99 3.06 -4.04 -0.62
C SER A 99 2.06 -2.90 -0.66
N ALA A 100 1.27 -2.79 -1.72
CA ALA A 100 0.26 -1.76 -1.83
C ALA A 100 -0.94 -2.26 -2.63
N LEU A 101 -2.12 -1.80 -2.25
CA LEU A 101 -3.38 -2.22 -2.83
C LEU A 101 -4.21 -1.01 -3.29
N ALA A 102 -4.89 -1.16 -4.42
CA ALA A 102 -5.98 -0.31 -4.87
C ALA A 102 -7.09 -1.17 -5.49
N GLN A 103 -8.24 -0.60 -5.77
CA GLN A 103 -9.36 -1.35 -6.38
C GLN A 103 -10.14 -0.51 -7.38
N ASP A 104 -10.66 -1.18 -8.39
CA ASP A 104 -11.75 -0.73 -9.24
C ASP A 104 -13.02 -1.48 -8.82
N VAL A 105 -13.88 -0.79 -8.08
CA VAL A 105 -15.13 -1.38 -7.57
C VAL A 105 -16.10 -1.66 -8.70
N THR A 106 -16.14 -0.78 -9.70
CA THR A 106 -17.06 -0.86 -10.84
C THR A 106 -16.79 -2.11 -11.69
N ARG A 107 -15.50 -2.40 -11.96
CA ARG A 107 -15.08 -3.54 -12.80
C ARG A 107 -14.61 -4.75 -12.00
N GLN A 108 -14.77 -4.70 -10.66
CA GLN A 108 -14.41 -5.78 -9.74
C GLN A 108 -12.94 -6.20 -9.88
N ARG A 109 -12.02 -5.23 -9.89
CA ARG A 109 -10.58 -5.50 -9.95
C ARG A 109 -9.86 -5.04 -8.67
N LEU A 110 -8.97 -5.90 -8.20
CA LEU A 110 -7.99 -5.63 -7.16
C LEU A 110 -6.61 -5.45 -7.82
N PHE A 111 -5.96 -4.34 -7.54
CA PHE A 111 -4.62 -4.03 -7.97
C PHE A 111 -3.65 -4.30 -6.82
N VAL A 112 -2.68 -5.17 -7.05
CA VAL A 112 -1.67 -5.56 -6.05
C VAL A 112 -0.29 -5.19 -6.57
N ALA A 113 0.31 -4.15 -6.02
CA ALA A 113 1.69 -3.78 -6.33
C ALA A 113 2.66 -4.67 -5.54
N CYS A 114 3.53 -5.35 -6.25
CA CYS A 114 4.42 -6.38 -5.73
C CYS A 114 5.87 -5.94 -5.82
N ARG A 115 6.57 -5.95 -4.70
CA ARG A 115 8.02 -5.68 -4.62
C ARG A 115 8.80 -6.96 -4.84
N GLY A 116 10.05 -6.84 -5.27
CA GLY A 116 10.94 -7.96 -5.51
C GLY A 116 12.05 -7.58 -6.49
N GLU A 117 12.75 -8.58 -6.99
CA GLU A 117 13.75 -8.40 -8.05
C GLU A 117 13.10 -8.02 -9.37
N SER A 118 11.95 -8.60 -9.65
CA SER A 118 11.10 -8.28 -10.81
C SER A 118 9.77 -7.72 -10.32
N PRO A 119 9.67 -6.40 -10.01
CA PRO A 119 8.44 -5.81 -9.49
C PRO A 119 7.31 -5.90 -10.51
N VAL A 120 6.10 -6.24 -10.04
CA VAL A 120 4.93 -6.44 -10.89
C VAL A 120 3.68 -5.84 -10.25
N LEU A 121 2.80 -5.31 -11.06
CA LEU A 121 1.42 -5.06 -10.71
C LEU A 121 0.60 -6.28 -11.12
N ILE A 122 -0.05 -6.92 -10.17
CA ILE A 122 -1.06 -7.95 -10.41
C ILE A 122 -2.41 -7.26 -10.47
N VAL A 123 -3.19 -7.57 -11.49
CA VAL A 123 -4.61 -7.25 -11.58
C VAL A 123 -5.37 -8.54 -11.34
N ALA A 124 -6.16 -8.59 -10.29
CA ALA A 124 -6.93 -9.77 -9.93
C ALA A 124 -8.43 -9.45 -9.81
N ASP A 125 -9.25 -10.46 -9.96
CA ASP A 125 -10.65 -10.37 -9.58
C ASP A 125 -10.73 -10.19 -8.06
N ARG A 126 -11.48 -9.17 -7.59
CA ARG A 126 -11.50 -8.79 -6.18
C ARG A 126 -12.34 -9.72 -5.28
N GLU A 127 -13.10 -10.65 -5.87
CA GLU A 127 -13.87 -11.65 -5.11
C GLU A 127 -13.15 -12.99 -5.03
N THR A 128 -12.53 -13.40 -6.13
CA THR A 128 -11.93 -14.74 -6.24
C THR A 128 -10.42 -14.75 -6.14
N GLY A 129 -9.75 -13.61 -6.34
CA GLY A 129 -8.29 -13.52 -6.44
C GLY A 129 -7.71 -14.05 -7.75
N GLU A 130 -8.55 -14.41 -8.72
CA GLU A 130 -8.09 -14.86 -10.03
C GLU A 130 -7.33 -13.76 -10.76
N VAL A 131 -6.10 -14.06 -11.21
CA VAL A 131 -5.26 -13.11 -11.95
C VAL A 131 -5.82 -12.88 -13.33
N LYS A 132 -6.10 -11.62 -13.68
CA LYS A 132 -6.62 -11.18 -14.98
C LYS A 132 -5.53 -10.54 -15.84
N ALA A 133 -4.61 -9.79 -15.23
CA ALA A 133 -3.50 -9.18 -15.95
C ALA A 133 -2.27 -9.03 -15.04
N LYS A 134 -1.11 -8.86 -15.68
CA LYS A 134 0.17 -8.57 -15.04
C LYS A 134 0.93 -7.51 -15.84
N LEU A 135 1.51 -6.55 -15.16
CA LEU A 135 2.32 -5.51 -15.77
C LEU A 135 3.62 -5.33 -14.99
N PRO A 136 4.77 -5.20 -15.67
CA PRO A 136 5.99 -4.79 -15.00
C PRO A 136 5.83 -3.38 -14.45
N ILE A 137 6.32 -3.14 -13.23
CA ILE A 137 6.34 -1.82 -12.61
C ILE A 137 7.74 -1.49 -12.12
N THR A 138 7.94 -0.25 -11.69
CA THR A 138 9.23 0.23 -11.20
C THR A 138 9.49 -0.20 -9.75
N ARG A 139 10.76 -0.09 -9.33
CA ARG A 139 11.25 -0.66 -8.07
C ARG A 139 10.84 0.17 -6.84
N ASP A 140 10.63 -0.52 -5.73
CA ASP A 140 10.35 0.05 -4.41
C ASP A 140 9.03 0.82 -4.33
N VAL A 141 7.96 0.20 -4.85
CA VAL A 141 6.60 0.70 -4.74
C VAL A 141 6.04 0.42 -3.34
N ASN A 142 5.44 1.43 -2.71
CA ASN A 142 4.81 1.30 -1.39
C ASN A 142 3.40 1.92 -1.32
N ALA A 143 2.95 2.51 -2.42
CA ALA A 143 1.62 3.04 -2.62
C ALA A 143 1.12 2.74 -4.03
N VAL A 144 -0.16 2.65 -4.20
CA VAL A 144 -0.86 2.64 -5.49
C VAL A 144 -2.21 3.29 -5.28
N ALA A 145 -2.64 4.11 -6.22
CA ALA A 145 -4.00 4.64 -6.24
C ALA A 145 -4.67 4.36 -7.58
N TYR A 146 -5.97 4.21 -7.56
CA TYR A 146 -6.79 4.11 -8.75
C TYR A 146 -7.67 5.34 -8.87
N ASP A 147 -7.52 6.04 -9.98
CA ASP A 147 -8.37 7.16 -10.42
C ASP A 147 -9.51 6.60 -11.28
N ASP A 148 -10.67 6.45 -10.68
CA ASP A 148 -11.86 5.92 -11.36
C ASP A 148 -12.38 6.86 -12.46
N GLN A 149 -12.20 8.17 -12.28
CA GLN A 149 -12.64 9.19 -13.26
C GLN A 149 -11.90 9.05 -14.59
N HIS A 150 -10.59 8.84 -14.54
CA HIS A 150 -9.76 8.69 -15.74
C HIS A 150 -9.39 7.24 -16.04
N ARG A 151 -9.85 6.29 -15.22
CA ARG A 151 -9.50 4.86 -15.32
C ARG A 151 -7.99 4.65 -15.37
N ARG A 152 -7.31 5.15 -14.33
CA ARG A 152 -5.85 5.21 -14.31
C ARG A 152 -5.28 4.78 -12.96
N LEU A 153 -4.21 4.03 -13.01
CA LEU A 153 -3.39 3.73 -11.85
C LEU A 153 -2.23 4.72 -11.75
N LEU A 154 -1.93 5.11 -10.53
CA LEU A 154 -0.86 6.00 -10.11
C LEU A 154 0.07 5.20 -9.22
N ILE A 155 1.33 4.99 -9.63
CA ILE A 155 2.26 4.06 -8.98
C ILE A 155 3.59 4.78 -8.75
N PRO A 156 3.85 5.32 -7.54
CA PRO A 156 5.13 5.96 -7.22
C PRO A 156 6.20 4.91 -6.91
N SER A 157 7.43 5.20 -7.31
CA SER A 157 8.62 4.37 -7.08
C SER A 157 9.71 5.17 -6.38
N GLY A 158 10.20 4.65 -5.28
CA GLY A 158 11.23 5.32 -4.49
C GLY A 158 12.64 5.17 -5.07
N VAL A 159 12.99 3.99 -5.56
CA VAL A 159 14.34 3.70 -6.10
C VAL A 159 14.50 4.26 -7.50
N ASP A 160 13.50 4.09 -8.36
CA ASP A 160 13.56 4.58 -9.74
C ASP A 160 13.14 6.05 -9.87
N ALA A 161 12.73 6.68 -8.74
CA ALA A 161 12.38 8.10 -8.63
C ALA A 161 11.39 8.53 -9.72
N ASN A 162 10.28 7.80 -9.86
CA ASN A 162 9.25 8.11 -10.83
C ASN A 162 7.83 7.83 -10.31
N LEU A 163 6.86 8.44 -10.96
CA LEU A 163 5.44 8.14 -10.86
C LEU A 163 5.00 7.53 -12.19
N THR A 164 4.69 6.24 -12.18
CA THR A 164 4.17 5.55 -13.36
C THR A 164 2.67 5.72 -13.44
N LEU A 165 2.19 6.13 -14.60
CA LEU A 165 0.77 6.25 -14.94
C LEU A 165 0.38 5.08 -15.85
N VAL A 166 -0.63 4.30 -15.45
CA VAL A 166 -1.11 3.17 -16.23
C VAL A 166 -2.58 3.38 -16.56
N ASP A 167 -2.92 3.48 -17.83
CA ASP A 167 -4.31 3.58 -18.29
C ASP A 167 -4.95 2.18 -18.30
N GLN A 168 -6.15 2.09 -17.73
CA GLN A 168 -7.03 0.94 -17.86
C GLN A 168 -7.89 1.12 -19.12
N GLN A 169 -7.62 0.34 -20.15
CA GLN A 169 -8.35 0.36 -21.42
C GLN A 169 -9.74 -0.29 -21.24
N ASP A 170 -9.77 -1.44 -20.60
CA ASP A 170 -10.97 -2.14 -20.14
C ASP A 170 -10.69 -2.86 -18.81
N ALA A 171 -11.55 -3.79 -18.39
CA ALA A 171 -11.40 -4.50 -17.13
C ALA A 171 -10.05 -5.24 -17.02
N ASP A 172 -9.55 -5.81 -18.10
CA ASP A 172 -8.42 -6.74 -18.11
C ASP A 172 -7.22 -6.27 -18.96
N HIS A 173 -7.36 -5.13 -19.67
CA HIS A 173 -6.28 -4.58 -20.50
C HIS A 173 -5.78 -3.23 -19.96
N TYR A 174 -4.46 -3.13 -19.83
CA TYR A 174 -3.76 -2.02 -19.22
C TYR A 174 -2.54 -1.64 -20.07
N ALA A 175 -2.24 -0.35 -20.12
CA ALA A 175 -1.07 0.15 -20.83
C ALA A 175 -0.37 1.24 -20.04
N VAL A 176 0.97 1.19 -19.97
CA VAL A 176 1.74 2.28 -19.39
C VAL A 176 1.58 3.51 -20.29
N ARG A 177 1.01 4.58 -19.73
CA ARG A 177 0.80 5.86 -20.41
C ARG A 177 2.04 6.74 -20.37
N ALA A 178 2.61 6.87 -19.18
CA ALA A 178 3.74 7.77 -18.92
C ALA A 178 4.51 7.36 -17.67
N SER A 179 5.73 7.83 -17.57
CA SER A 179 6.55 7.82 -16.38
C SER A 179 7.05 9.25 -16.13
N VAL A 180 6.69 9.81 -14.99
CA VAL A 180 7.01 11.19 -14.60
C VAL A 180 8.09 11.14 -13.54
N SER A 181 9.17 11.92 -13.70
CA SER A 181 10.26 11.97 -12.70
C SER A 181 9.77 12.55 -11.38
N THR A 182 10.21 11.95 -10.29
CA THR A 182 9.92 12.39 -8.91
C THR A 182 11.21 12.54 -8.11
N LEU A 183 11.11 12.93 -6.85
CA LEU A 183 12.24 12.89 -5.95
C LEU A 183 12.55 11.42 -5.56
N PRO A 184 13.82 11.04 -5.34
CA PRO A 184 14.16 9.74 -4.79
C PRO A 184 13.49 9.49 -3.45
N MET A 185 13.16 8.24 -3.13
CA MET A 185 12.45 7.81 -1.92
C MET A 185 10.99 8.29 -1.80
N ALA A 186 10.42 8.94 -2.82
CA ALA A 186 9.03 9.36 -2.88
C ALA A 186 8.11 8.17 -3.26
N TYR A 187 8.06 7.14 -2.44
CA TYR A 187 7.29 5.90 -2.67
C TYR A 187 5.94 5.84 -1.97
N ASN A 188 5.67 6.78 -1.06
CA ASN A 188 4.37 6.97 -0.46
C ASN A 188 3.59 8.05 -1.21
N MET A 189 2.27 7.99 -1.16
CA MET A 189 1.42 8.87 -1.95
C MET A 189 0.09 9.12 -1.25
N ALA A 190 -0.43 10.35 -1.43
CA ALA A 190 -1.85 10.63 -1.31
C ALA A 190 -2.37 11.09 -2.68
N PHE A 191 -3.55 10.64 -3.07
CA PHE A 191 -4.26 11.08 -4.26
C PHE A 191 -5.56 11.72 -3.86
N ASP A 192 -5.80 12.94 -4.33
CA ASP A 192 -7.08 13.63 -4.17
C ASP A 192 -7.88 13.57 -5.49
N PRO A 193 -8.92 12.75 -5.55
CA PRO A 193 -9.72 12.60 -6.77
C PRO A 193 -10.52 13.86 -7.13
N ALA A 194 -10.79 14.76 -6.17
CA ALA A 194 -11.54 15.99 -6.46
C ALA A 194 -10.70 17.01 -7.19
N SER A 195 -9.45 17.22 -6.78
CA SER A 195 -8.52 18.14 -7.46
C SER A 195 -7.62 17.46 -8.50
N GLN A 196 -7.70 16.13 -8.63
CA GLN A 196 -6.83 15.32 -9.49
C GLN A 196 -5.34 15.49 -9.20
N ARG A 197 -5.01 15.74 -7.94
CA ARG A 197 -3.64 15.96 -7.50
C ARG A 197 -3.08 14.77 -6.76
N VAL A 198 -1.80 14.50 -7.04
CA VAL A 198 -0.98 13.51 -6.36
C VAL A 198 0.02 14.25 -5.47
N PHE A 199 0.13 13.83 -4.23
CA PHE A 199 1.05 14.37 -3.23
C PHE A 199 2.07 13.30 -2.87
N LEU A 200 3.35 13.56 -3.12
CA LEU A 200 4.46 12.66 -2.86
C LEU A 200 5.36 13.27 -1.77
N PRO A 201 5.41 12.70 -0.56
CA PRO A 201 6.35 13.12 0.47
C PRO A 201 7.75 12.60 0.14
N ALA A 202 8.75 13.42 0.36
CA ALA A 202 10.17 13.09 0.24
C ALA A 202 11.02 13.80 1.30
N MET A 203 12.21 13.30 1.53
CA MET A 203 13.26 13.93 2.34
C MET A 203 14.60 13.71 1.65
N ASP A 204 15.50 14.68 1.80
CA ASP A 204 16.89 14.48 1.38
C ASP A 204 17.56 13.43 2.26
N PHE A 205 18.44 12.65 1.67
CA PHE A 205 19.16 11.59 2.37
C PHE A 205 20.54 11.37 1.79
N THR A 206 21.41 10.79 2.60
CA THR A 206 22.67 10.21 2.17
C THR A 206 22.55 8.69 2.21
N GLN A 207 22.87 8.02 1.10
CA GLN A 207 22.97 6.56 1.09
C GLN A 207 24.39 6.18 1.50
N PRO A 208 24.61 5.59 2.70
CA PRO A 208 25.94 5.13 3.08
C PRO A 208 26.44 4.03 2.13
N ALA A 209 27.73 3.98 1.92
CA ALA A 209 28.34 2.90 1.15
C ALA A 209 28.20 1.55 1.89
N PRO A 210 28.01 0.44 1.17
CA PRO A 210 28.01 -0.89 1.77
C PRO A 210 29.29 -1.15 2.54
N THR A 211 29.19 -1.86 3.66
CA THR A 211 30.33 -2.32 4.46
C THR A 211 30.44 -3.84 4.41
N LYS A 212 31.52 -4.40 4.97
CA LYS A 212 31.70 -5.87 5.06
C LYS A 212 30.61 -6.54 5.94
N THR A 213 30.06 -5.80 6.88
CA THR A 213 29.05 -6.29 7.84
C THR A 213 27.63 -5.90 7.45
N GLU A 214 27.46 -4.90 6.59
CA GLU A 214 26.16 -4.38 6.17
C GLU A 214 26.16 -4.08 4.68
N ALA A 215 25.65 -5.04 3.90
CA ALA A 215 25.62 -4.95 2.44
C ALA A 215 24.63 -3.88 1.92
N LYS A 216 23.62 -3.51 2.72
CA LYS A 216 22.61 -2.50 2.39
C LYS A 216 22.29 -1.67 3.62
N PRO A 217 23.12 -0.67 3.96
CA PRO A 217 22.84 0.21 5.09
C PRO A 217 21.59 1.05 4.86
N ASP A 218 20.89 1.38 5.94
CA ASP A 218 19.72 2.24 5.88
C ASP A 218 20.14 3.67 5.44
N PRO A 219 19.29 4.39 4.67
CA PRO A 219 19.53 5.77 4.31
C PRO A 219 19.52 6.68 5.54
N LEU A 220 20.42 7.66 5.56
CA LEU A 220 20.49 8.70 6.59
C LEU A 220 19.71 9.92 6.10
N PHE A 221 18.52 10.12 6.65
CA PHE A 221 17.67 11.26 6.30
C PHE A 221 18.16 12.55 6.97
N HIS A 222 18.14 13.64 6.20
CA HIS A 222 18.58 14.94 6.66
C HIS A 222 17.43 15.68 7.37
N ALA A 223 17.72 16.24 8.54
CA ALA A 223 16.74 17.04 9.28
C ALA A 223 16.32 18.29 8.48
N ASN A 224 15.05 18.69 8.62
CA ASN A 224 14.48 19.90 8.01
C ASN A 224 14.44 19.91 6.47
N THR A 225 14.55 18.76 5.80
CA THR A 225 14.45 18.63 4.32
C THR A 225 13.14 18.00 3.86
N PHE A 226 12.21 17.74 4.77
CA PHE A 226 10.90 17.17 4.39
C PHE A 226 10.18 18.10 3.41
N SER A 227 9.72 17.52 2.32
CA SER A 227 8.96 18.20 1.28
C SER A 227 7.78 17.37 0.80
N VAL A 228 6.78 18.02 0.24
CA VAL A 228 5.68 17.36 -0.46
C VAL A 228 5.62 17.91 -1.85
N THR A 229 5.95 17.08 -2.84
CA THR A 229 5.82 17.45 -4.25
C THR A 229 4.41 17.16 -4.71
N THR A 230 3.82 18.10 -5.46
CA THR A 230 2.46 17.96 -6.00
C THR A 230 2.51 17.81 -7.51
N TYR A 231 1.79 16.82 -8.03
CA TYR A 231 1.60 16.58 -9.46
C TYR A 231 0.11 16.63 -9.76
N GLY A 232 -0.24 17.19 -10.90
CA GLY A 232 -1.64 17.32 -11.34
C GLY A 232 -1.79 18.32 -12.48
N PRO A 233 -3.04 18.58 -12.91
CA PRO A 233 -3.34 19.58 -13.90
C PRO A 233 -3.03 21.00 -13.42
#